data_4960f2e9bf12932350700abd7ecd141b
#
_entry.id   4960f2e9bf12932350700abd7ecd141b
#
_cell.length_a   1.000
_cell.length_b   1.000
_cell.length_c   1.000
_cell.angle_alpha   90.00
_cell.angle_beta   90.00
_cell.angle_gamma   90.00
#
_symmetry.space_group_name_H-M   'P 1'
#
loop_
_entity.id
_entity.type
_entity.pdbx_description
1 polymer ?
#
loop_
_entity_poly.entity_id
_entity_poly.type
_entity_poly.pdbx_seq_one_letter_code
_entity_poly.pdbx_strand_id
1 'polypeptide(L)'
;MNHPIEEIILASGSPRRKELLQRIGIPFRVVKSECEEITTKKEPCDVVMELSQQKAFDVYSKLSEAERRGRLVLGADTIVAIHGRILGKPKDEQDAVSMLQELSGKIHHVYTGVTLLWEDASGQMKRNTFYEDTEVEMYPMS
;
A
#
# COMPACT_ATOMS: atom_id res chain seq x y z
N MET A 1 -23.14 -16.75 0.97
CA MET A 1 -23.15 -16.24 2.36
C MET A 1 -21.78 -15.69 2.71
N ASN A 2 -21.75 -14.44 3.12
CA ASN A 2 -20.48 -13.80 3.46
C ASN A 2 -20.09 -14.15 4.89
N HIS A 3 -18.86 -14.65 5.04
CA HIS A 3 -18.30 -14.81 6.37
C HIS A 3 -17.86 -13.45 6.87
N PRO A 4 -18.18 -13.09 8.12
CA PRO A 4 -17.71 -11.82 8.67
C PRO A 4 -16.18 -11.83 8.76
N ILE A 5 -15.60 -10.67 8.47
CA ILE A 5 -14.16 -10.47 8.65
C ILE A 5 -13.91 -10.29 10.15
N GLU A 6 -13.12 -11.17 10.72
CA GLU A 6 -12.80 -11.14 12.16
C GLU A 6 -11.56 -10.30 12.43
N GLU A 7 -10.63 -10.25 11.49
CA GLU A 7 -9.37 -9.57 11.67
C GLU A 7 -8.79 -9.17 10.33
N ILE A 8 -8.17 -7.99 10.28
CA ILE A 8 -7.41 -7.54 9.11
C ILE A 8 -5.94 -7.84 9.35
N ILE A 9 -5.27 -8.44 8.37
CA ILE A 9 -3.83 -8.62 8.39
C ILE A 9 -3.22 -7.55 7.50
N LEU A 10 -2.54 -6.60 8.11
CA LEU A 10 -1.93 -5.47 7.42
C LEU A 10 -0.53 -5.84 6.97
N ALA A 11 -0.34 -5.98 5.67
CA ALA A 11 0.95 -6.33 5.06
C ALA A 11 1.81 -5.08 4.82
N SER A 12 1.87 -4.20 5.81
CA SER A 12 2.58 -2.93 5.68
C SER A 12 3.07 -2.48 7.04
N GLY A 13 4.29 -1.96 7.07
CA GLY A 13 4.87 -1.38 8.28
C GLY A 13 4.52 0.10 8.48
N SER A 14 3.62 0.66 7.66
CA SER A 14 3.29 2.08 7.74
C SER A 14 2.56 2.43 9.04
N PRO A 15 3.11 3.29 9.90
CA PRO A 15 2.41 3.71 11.13
C PRO A 15 1.09 4.41 10.84
N ARG A 16 0.99 5.14 9.74
CA ARG A 16 -0.22 5.86 9.36
C ARG A 16 -1.38 4.91 9.06
N ARG A 17 -1.12 3.83 8.33
CA ARG A 17 -2.14 2.83 8.03
C ARG A 17 -2.61 2.11 9.28
N LYS A 18 -1.66 1.78 10.16
CA LYS A 18 -1.96 1.18 11.45
C LYS A 18 -2.88 2.08 12.28
N GLU A 19 -2.57 3.38 12.31
CA GLU A 19 -3.36 4.37 13.04
C GLU A 19 -4.78 4.46 12.49
N LEU A 20 -4.94 4.44 11.17
CA LEU A 20 -6.25 4.48 10.53
C LEU A 20 -7.11 3.27 10.92
N LEU A 21 -6.52 2.09 10.95
CA LEU A 21 -7.24 0.88 11.35
C LEU A 21 -7.64 0.93 12.82
N GLN A 22 -6.80 1.50 13.68
CA GLN A 22 -7.13 1.70 15.08
C GLN A 22 -8.34 2.60 15.27
N ARG A 23 -8.45 3.65 14.46
CA ARG A 23 -9.60 4.58 14.52
C ARG A 23 -10.89 3.93 14.07
N ILE A 24 -10.83 3.01 13.11
CA ILE A 24 -12.01 2.29 12.63
C ILE A 24 -12.50 1.29 13.66
N GLY A 25 -11.62 0.82 14.54
CA GLY A 25 -11.99 -0.11 15.60
C GLY A 25 -12.07 -1.57 15.17
N ILE A 26 -11.56 -1.90 13.98
CA ILE A 26 -11.51 -3.28 13.50
C ILE A 26 -10.26 -3.95 14.03
N PRO A 27 -10.35 -5.16 14.60
CA PRO A 27 -9.15 -5.88 15.03
C PRO A 27 -8.20 -6.09 13.85
N PHE A 28 -6.93 -5.83 14.07
CA PHE A 28 -5.93 -6.03 13.03
C PHE A 28 -4.60 -6.49 13.62
N ARG A 29 -3.80 -7.09 12.76
CA ARG A 29 -2.46 -7.54 13.10
C ARG A 29 -1.53 -7.12 11.95
N VAL A 30 -0.32 -6.67 12.30
CA VAL A 30 0.66 -6.31 11.29
C VAL A 30 1.57 -7.51 11.01
N VAL A 31 1.63 -7.92 9.75
CA VAL A 31 2.58 -8.92 9.28
C VAL A 31 3.32 -8.30 8.12
N LYS A 32 4.51 -7.83 8.38
CA LYS A 32 5.30 -7.10 7.39
C LYS A 32 5.70 -8.00 6.23
N SER A 33 5.49 -7.51 5.00
CA SER A 33 5.95 -8.20 3.80
C SER A 33 7.47 -8.11 3.71
N GLU A 34 8.11 -9.21 3.32
CA GLU A 34 9.56 -9.29 3.13
C GLU A 34 9.95 -9.45 1.67
N CYS A 35 8.98 -9.40 0.76
CA CYS A 35 9.27 -9.58 -0.66
C CYS A 35 10.00 -8.38 -1.24
N GLU A 36 10.78 -8.62 -2.29
CA GLU A 36 11.39 -7.54 -3.06
C GLU A 36 10.32 -6.80 -3.85
N GLU A 37 10.41 -5.48 -3.87
CA GLU A 37 9.51 -4.66 -4.66
C GLU A 37 10.02 -4.62 -6.10
N ILE A 38 9.44 -5.46 -6.96
CA ILE A 38 9.83 -5.57 -8.36
C ILE A 38 8.67 -5.13 -9.24
N THR A 39 8.91 -4.15 -10.09
CA THR A 39 7.91 -3.72 -11.05
C THR A 39 8.51 -3.52 -12.42
N THR A 40 7.76 -3.92 -13.45
CA THR A 40 8.08 -3.64 -14.84
C THR A 40 7.21 -2.51 -15.39
N LYS A 41 6.29 -2.00 -14.56
CA LYS A 41 5.36 -0.95 -14.95
C LYS A 41 6.03 0.42 -14.90
N LYS A 42 5.50 1.35 -15.68
CA LYS A 42 6.02 2.72 -15.78
C LYS A 42 5.01 3.75 -15.28
N GLU A 43 3.72 3.48 -15.49
CA GLU A 43 2.67 4.39 -15.03
C GLU A 43 2.52 4.29 -13.52
N PRO A 44 2.45 5.43 -12.81
CA PRO A 44 2.36 5.41 -11.34
C PRO A 44 1.21 4.57 -10.79
N CYS A 45 0.03 4.64 -11.40
CA CYS A 45 -1.12 3.86 -10.94
C CYS A 45 -0.87 2.36 -11.07
N ASP A 46 -0.23 1.93 -12.16
CA ASP A 46 0.09 0.52 -12.38
C ASP A 46 1.17 0.04 -11.41
N VAL A 47 2.17 0.88 -11.13
CA VAL A 47 3.25 0.56 -10.19
C VAL A 47 2.68 0.29 -8.80
N VAL A 48 1.84 1.19 -8.29
CA VAL A 48 1.32 1.02 -6.92
C VAL A 48 0.37 -0.16 -6.83
N MET A 49 -0.40 -0.45 -7.88
CA MET A 49 -1.26 -1.63 -7.88
C MET A 49 -0.45 -2.91 -7.88
N GLU A 50 0.58 -2.99 -8.71
CA GLU A 50 1.43 -4.17 -8.78
C GLU A 50 2.18 -4.40 -7.47
N LEU A 51 2.77 -3.36 -6.89
CA LEU A 51 3.51 -3.48 -5.63
C LEU A 51 2.58 -3.82 -4.47
N SER A 52 1.38 -3.27 -4.44
CA SER A 52 0.41 -3.63 -3.40
C SER A 52 0.00 -5.11 -3.51
N GLN A 53 -0.15 -5.62 -4.72
CA GLN A 53 -0.44 -7.03 -4.95
C GLN A 53 0.70 -7.93 -4.45
N GLN A 54 1.93 -7.56 -4.75
CA GLN A 54 3.09 -8.33 -4.31
C GLN A 54 3.15 -8.43 -2.79
N LYS A 55 2.96 -7.31 -2.11
CA LYS A 55 2.99 -7.27 -0.64
C LYS A 55 1.87 -8.10 -0.02
N ALA A 56 0.65 -7.94 -0.52
CA ALA A 56 -0.49 -8.69 -0.01
C ALA A 56 -0.32 -10.19 -0.27
N PHE A 57 0.12 -10.55 -1.46
CA PHE A 57 0.29 -11.94 -1.84
C PHE A 57 1.39 -12.64 -1.04
N ASP A 58 2.49 -11.92 -0.79
CA ASP A 58 3.60 -12.44 0.03
C ASP A 58 3.10 -12.84 1.43
N VAL A 59 2.34 -11.96 2.07
CA VAL A 59 1.79 -12.23 3.40
C VAL A 59 0.73 -13.33 3.34
N TYR A 60 -0.18 -13.25 2.37
CA TYR A 60 -1.24 -14.26 2.22
C TYR A 60 -0.67 -15.67 2.05
N SER A 61 0.38 -15.80 1.25
CA SER A 61 1.00 -17.11 0.99
C SER A 61 1.66 -17.73 2.22
N LYS A 62 2.00 -16.92 3.21
CA LYS A 62 2.59 -17.39 4.47
C LYS A 62 1.55 -17.81 5.50
N LEU A 63 0.28 -17.49 5.27
CA LEU A 63 -0.78 -17.87 6.20
C LEU A 63 -1.22 -19.31 5.97
N SER A 64 -1.52 -20.02 7.06
CA SER A 64 -2.13 -21.36 6.99
C SER A 64 -3.59 -21.22 6.57
N GLU A 65 -4.21 -22.33 6.17
CA GLU A 65 -5.63 -22.35 5.83
C GLU A 65 -6.52 -21.84 6.96
N ALA A 66 -6.19 -22.22 8.19
CA ALA A 66 -6.94 -21.78 9.36
C ALA A 66 -6.81 -20.25 9.56
N GLU A 67 -5.61 -19.72 9.31
CA GLU A 67 -5.37 -18.28 9.47
C GLU A 67 -6.04 -17.44 8.38
N ARG A 68 -6.29 -18.03 7.21
CA ARG A 68 -6.96 -17.31 6.10
C ARG A 68 -8.45 -17.12 6.33
N ARG A 69 -9.06 -18.02 7.11
CA ARG A 69 -10.50 -17.95 7.37
C ARG A 69 -10.84 -16.75 8.24
N GLY A 70 -11.83 -15.98 7.79
CA GLY A 70 -12.29 -14.80 8.52
C GLY A 70 -11.30 -13.66 8.54
N ARG A 71 -10.25 -13.72 7.74
CA ARG A 71 -9.23 -12.67 7.69
C ARG A 71 -9.11 -12.07 6.31
N LEU A 72 -8.84 -10.76 6.31
CA LEU A 72 -8.64 -9.98 5.11
C LEU A 72 -7.20 -9.48 5.12
N VAL A 73 -6.41 -9.85 4.10
CA VAL A 73 -5.05 -9.33 3.96
C VAL A 73 -5.10 -8.04 3.16
N LEU A 74 -4.52 -6.99 3.71
CA LEU A 74 -4.46 -5.66 3.08
C LEU A 74 -3.03 -5.30 2.78
N GLY A 75 -2.70 -5.20 1.49
CA GLY A 75 -1.41 -4.70 1.04
C GLY A 75 -1.59 -3.34 0.42
N ALA A 76 -0.63 -2.46 0.61
CA ALA A 76 -0.69 -1.12 0.05
C ALA A 76 0.71 -0.61 -0.26
N ASP A 77 0.76 0.25 -1.26
CA ASP A 77 2.00 0.93 -1.64
C ASP A 77 1.68 2.37 -2.04
N THR A 78 2.58 3.28 -1.72
CA THR A 78 2.40 4.70 -2.01
C THR A 78 3.65 5.23 -2.70
N ILE A 79 3.45 5.97 -3.79
CA ILE A 79 4.53 6.65 -4.50
C ILE A 79 4.15 8.11 -4.74
N VAL A 80 5.18 8.93 -4.94
CA VAL A 80 5.03 10.33 -5.29
C VAL A 80 5.49 10.51 -6.74
N ALA A 81 4.72 11.21 -7.54
CA ALA A 81 5.07 11.49 -8.92
C ALA A 81 4.96 12.99 -9.20
N ILE A 82 5.93 13.52 -9.93
CA ILE A 82 5.93 14.91 -10.37
C ILE A 82 6.38 14.94 -11.84
N HIS A 83 5.65 15.67 -12.67
CA HIS A 83 5.92 15.79 -14.11
C HIS A 83 6.06 14.42 -14.80
N GLY A 84 5.24 13.44 -14.39
CA GLY A 84 5.27 12.09 -14.93
C GLY A 84 6.42 11.23 -14.43
N ARG A 85 7.26 11.76 -13.54
CA ARG A 85 8.40 11.05 -12.97
C ARG A 85 8.09 10.55 -11.57
N ILE A 86 8.36 9.29 -11.31
CA ILE A 86 8.18 8.70 -9.99
C ILE A 86 9.38 9.03 -9.12
N LEU A 87 9.12 9.59 -7.93
CA LEU A 87 10.15 9.83 -6.93
C LEU A 87 10.20 8.63 -5.98
N GLY A 88 11.36 7.98 -5.91
CA GLY A 88 11.56 6.87 -4.99
C GLY A 88 11.73 7.35 -3.55
N LYS A 89 11.91 6.39 -2.65
CA LYS A 89 12.20 6.72 -1.26
C LYS A 89 13.57 7.39 -1.16
N PRO A 90 13.74 8.43 -0.32
CA PRO A 90 15.04 9.06 -0.16
C PRO A 90 16.06 8.06 0.41
N LYS A 91 17.28 8.11 -0.11
CA LYS A 91 18.36 7.22 0.31
C LYS A 91 19.03 7.72 1.59
N ASP A 92 19.05 9.03 1.78
CA ASP A 92 19.66 9.69 2.94
C ASP A 92 19.00 11.05 3.15
N GLU A 93 19.47 11.78 4.15
CA GLU A 93 18.94 13.09 4.50
C GLU A 93 19.09 14.11 3.36
N GLN A 94 20.23 14.08 2.70
CA GLN A 94 20.51 14.99 1.59
C GLN A 94 19.58 14.74 0.41
N ASP A 95 19.30 13.49 0.11
CA ASP A 95 18.38 13.10 -0.95
C ASP A 95 16.95 13.53 -0.60
N ALA A 96 16.56 13.41 0.67
CA ALA A 96 15.26 13.87 1.14
C ALA A 96 15.10 15.38 0.96
N VAL A 97 16.13 16.16 1.26
CA VAL A 97 16.13 17.61 1.07
C VAL A 97 15.99 17.96 -0.42
N SER A 98 16.70 17.25 -1.28
CA SER A 98 16.61 17.46 -2.73
C SER A 98 15.20 17.19 -3.25
N MET A 99 14.55 16.15 -2.75
CA MET A 99 13.17 15.83 -3.13
C MET A 99 12.20 16.92 -2.69
N LEU A 100 12.35 17.41 -1.46
CA LEU A 100 11.51 18.49 -0.95
C LEU A 100 11.69 19.77 -1.77
N GLN A 101 12.91 20.08 -2.16
CA GLN A 101 13.19 21.23 -3.01
C GLN A 101 12.54 21.08 -4.38
N GLU A 102 12.57 19.88 -4.95
CA GLU A 102 11.92 19.62 -6.23
C GLU A 102 10.41 19.78 -6.17
N LEU A 103 9.80 19.40 -5.04
CA LEU A 103 8.36 19.51 -4.85
C LEU A 103 7.91 20.90 -4.45
N SER A 104 8.82 21.72 -3.94
CA SER A 104 8.50 23.06 -3.43
C SER A 104 7.87 23.95 -4.50
N GLY A 105 6.73 24.55 -4.19
CA GLY A 105 6.01 25.45 -5.08
C GLY A 105 5.38 24.77 -6.30
N LYS A 106 5.34 23.42 -6.33
CA LYS A 106 4.82 22.68 -7.47
C LYS A 106 3.68 21.77 -7.07
N ILE A 107 2.90 21.40 -8.07
CA ILE A 107 1.83 20.42 -7.91
C ILE A 107 2.43 19.05 -8.19
N HIS A 108 2.17 18.10 -7.29
CA HIS A 108 2.59 16.71 -7.48
C HIS A 108 1.44 15.77 -7.17
N HIS A 109 1.61 14.53 -7.50
CA HIS A 109 0.60 13.50 -7.28
C HIS A 109 1.10 12.44 -6.32
N VAL A 110 0.22 12.01 -5.43
CA VAL A 110 0.48 10.88 -4.54
C VAL A 110 -0.45 9.75 -4.98
N TYR A 111 0.14 8.63 -5.39
CA TYR A 111 -0.62 7.45 -5.78
C TYR A 111 -0.53 6.42 -4.69
N THR A 112 -1.65 5.86 -4.31
CA THR A 112 -1.71 4.76 -3.35
C THR A 112 -2.43 3.59 -3.98
N GLY A 113 -1.76 2.46 -4.07
CA GLY A 113 -2.37 1.21 -4.51
C GLY A 113 -2.76 0.38 -3.30
N VAL A 114 -3.90 -0.29 -3.40
CA VAL A 114 -4.42 -1.13 -2.32
C VAL A 114 -4.85 -2.45 -2.93
N THR A 115 -4.44 -3.53 -2.29
CA THR A 115 -4.89 -4.87 -2.65
C THR A 115 -5.48 -5.56 -1.44
N LEU A 116 -6.67 -6.09 -1.62
CA LEU A 116 -7.36 -6.88 -0.61
C LEU A 116 -7.39 -8.33 -1.07
N LEU A 117 -6.96 -9.25 -0.21
CA LEU A 117 -7.00 -10.68 -0.47
C LEU A 117 -7.77 -11.36 0.65
N TRP A 118 -8.69 -12.25 0.28
CA TRP A 118 -9.45 -13.02 1.25
C TRP A 118 -9.84 -14.36 0.65
N GLU A 119 -10.25 -15.27 1.51
CA GLU A 119 -10.72 -16.57 1.08
C GLU A 119 -12.24 -16.58 1.17
N ASP A 120 -12.92 -17.00 0.10
CA ASP A 120 -14.37 -17.07 0.09
C ASP A 120 -14.86 -18.37 0.77
N ALA A 121 -16.17 -18.55 0.82
CA ALA A 121 -16.77 -19.72 1.48
C ALA A 121 -16.38 -21.04 0.84
N SER A 122 -15.95 -21.04 -0.42
CA SER A 122 -15.53 -22.26 -1.13
C SER A 122 -14.02 -22.54 -0.98
N GLY A 123 -13.28 -21.67 -0.29
CA GLY A 123 -11.85 -21.80 -0.10
C GLY A 123 -11.00 -21.19 -1.22
N GLN A 124 -11.62 -20.43 -2.10
CA GLN A 124 -10.89 -19.76 -3.18
C GLN A 124 -10.42 -18.37 -2.75
N MET A 125 -9.19 -18.04 -3.15
CA MET A 125 -8.68 -16.69 -2.95
C MET A 125 -9.38 -15.71 -3.85
N LYS A 126 -9.87 -14.62 -3.27
CA LYS A 126 -10.45 -13.49 -3.98
C LYS A 126 -9.54 -12.29 -3.84
N ARG A 127 -9.56 -11.44 -4.84
CA ARG A 127 -8.69 -10.28 -4.91
C ARG A 127 -9.45 -9.06 -5.38
N ASN A 128 -9.18 -7.93 -4.74
CA ASN A 128 -9.63 -6.63 -5.21
C ASN A 128 -8.45 -5.68 -5.14
N THR A 129 -8.09 -5.08 -6.27
CA THR A 129 -6.98 -4.13 -6.35
C THR A 129 -7.49 -2.84 -6.97
N PHE A 130 -7.13 -1.72 -6.34
CA PHE A 130 -7.50 -0.40 -6.83
C PHE A 130 -6.41 0.61 -6.46
N TYR A 131 -6.51 1.80 -7.01
CA TYR A 131 -5.59 2.88 -6.65
C TYR A 131 -6.34 4.18 -6.44
N GLU A 132 -5.69 5.09 -5.75
CA GLU A 132 -6.16 6.44 -5.52
C GLU A 132 -5.06 7.41 -5.92
N ASP A 133 -5.45 8.47 -6.63
CA ASP A 133 -4.55 9.54 -7.08
C ASP A 133 -4.97 10.82 -6.35
N THR A 134 -4.06 11.36 -5.55
CA THR A 134 -4.29 12.62 -4.83
C THR A 134 -3.35 13.68 -5.37
N GLU A 135 -3.93 14.77 -5.85
CA GLU A 135 -3.15 15.93 -6.27
C GLU A 135 -2.80 16.78 -5.05
N VAL A 136 -1.53 17.08 -4.90
CA VAL A 136 -1.03 17.84 -3.77
C VAL A 136 -0.30 19.07 -4.27
N GLU A 137 -0.69 20.24 -3.78
CA GLU A 137 0.01 21.48 -4.08
C GLU A 137 0.85 21.87 -2.88
N MET A 138 2.14 22.02 -3.10
CA MET A 138 3.08 22.34 -2.05
C MET A 138 3.49 23.78 -2.12
N TYR A 139 3.33 24.52 -1.02
CA TYR A 139 3.73 25.92 -0.99
C TYR A 139 5.26 26.05 -1.06
N PRO A 140 5.77 27.13 -1.69
CA PRO A 140 7.22 27.33 -1.75
C PRO A 140 7.84 27.38 -0.36
N MET A 141 8.99 26.72 -0.23
CA MET A 141 9.76 26.80 1.02
C MET A 141 10.50 28.13 1.07
N SER A 142 10.43 28.79 2.19
CA SER A 142 11.15 30.04 2.45
C SER A 142 12.53 29.79 3.02
#